data_891b2ffeb79363e90cef165fafae73dd
#
_entry.id   891b2ffeb79363e90cef165fafae73dd
#
_cell.length_a   1.000
_cell.length_b   1.000
_cell.length_c   1.000
_cell.angle_alpha   90.00
_cell.angle_beta   90.00
_cell.angle_gamma   90.00
#
_symmetry.space_group_name_H-M   'P 1'
#
loop_
_entity.id
_entity.type
_entity.pdbx_description
1 polymer ?
#
loop_
_entity_poly.entity_id
_entity_poly.type
_entity_poly.pdbx_seq_one_letter_code
_entity_poly.pdbx_strand_id
1 'polypeptide(L)'
;MEWKKGLMQIINKVKLNGNNKKFRDIIENPWGFNHSSPGAYNEASDTNNGETRWQRKLYHEEACWCDLELPIGQGKREKQWGSLRVDLIGMNNARPIICELKHTQKAGQPFDAILQLLAYYCMIVQNAEKLDREHIHHTNVAQSFKWTQITNNPLLMLRANHTYWENWEKSTKKNMAARQIVQLCKDKGLDILLVDEYTLL
;
A
#
# COMPACT_ATOMS: atom_id res chain seq x y z
N MET A 1 10.14 -4.11 14.62
CA MET A 1 10.07 -4.92 13.38
C MET A 1 11.49 -5.16 12.86
N GLU A 2 11.96 -6.38 12.88
CA GLU A 2 13.35 -6.73 12.51
C GLU A 2 13.69 -6.44 11.05
N TRP A 3 12.73 -6.58 10.15
CA TRP A 3 12.95 -6.33 8.72
C TRP A 3 13.33 -4.88 8.40
N LYS A 4 12.92 -3.91 9.22
CA LYS A 4 13.22 -2.47 8.99
C LYS A 4 14.73 -2.19 8.92
N LYS A 5 15.53 -2.81 9.78
CA LYS A 5 16.99 -2.60 9.79
C LYS A 5 17.64 -3.08 8.49
N GLY A 6 17.28 -4.27 8.03
CA GLY A 6 17.76 -4.81 6.75
C GLY A 6 17.29 -3.99 5.56
N LEU A 7 16.02 -3.55 5.60
CA LEU A 7 15.44 -2.68 4.58
C LEU A 7 16.24 -1.37 4.42
N MET A 8 16.57 -0.70 5.52
CA MET A 8 17.36 0.54 5.48
C MET A 8 18.74 0.31 4.86
N GLN A 9 19.39 -0.81 5.12
CA GLN A 9 20.68 -1.14 4.49
C GLN A 9 20.57 -1.29 2.96
N ILE A 10 19.44 -1.81 2.45
CA ILE A 10 19.18 -1.92 1.01
C ILE A 10 18.87 -0.54 0.42
N ILE A 11 17.98 0.21 1.03
CA ILE A 11 17.52 1.52 0.56
C ILE A 11 18.69 2.51 0.46
N ASN A 12 19.60 2.52 1.44
CA ASN A 12 20.73 3.43 1.48
C ASN A 12 21.76 3.21 0.34
N LYS A 13 21.71 2.08 -0.35
CA LYS A 13 22.55 1.81 -1.54
C LYS A 13 21.96 2.37 -2.84
N VAL A 14 20.74 2.91 -2.79
CA VAL A 14 20.01 3.43 -3.96
C VAL A 14 19.89 4.94 -3.87
N LYS A 15 20.10 5.63 -5.01
CA LYS A 15 19.83 7.08 -5.08
C LYS A 15 18.32 7.32 -5.00
N LEU A 16 17.87 7.92 -3.92
CA LEU A 16 16.47 8.22 -3.68
C LEU A 16 16.05 9.55 -4.32
N ASN A 17 14.87 9.58 -4.95
CA ASN A 17 14.15 10.80 -5.32
C ASN A 17 13.34 11.35 -4.12
N GLY A 18 12.64 12.47 -4.30
CA GLY A 18 11.87 13.11 -3.22
C GLY A 18 10.81 12.19 -2.61
N ASN A 19 10.04 11.46 -3.45
CA ASN A 19 9.01 10.54 -2.96
C ASN A 19 9.61 9.35 -2.21
N ASN A 20 10.71 8.78 -2.70
CA ASN A 20 11.38 7.67 -2.02
C ASN A 20 11.94 8.06 -0.66
N LYS A 21 12.48 9.27 -0.53
CA LYS A 21 12.91 9.83 0.76
C LYS A 21 11.73 9.92 1.73
N LYS A 22 10.58 10.44 1.25
CA LYS A 22 9.35 10.51 2.01
C LYS A 22 8.92 9.14 2.54
N PHE A 23 8.83 8.13 1.68
CA PHE A 23 8.42 6.79 2.09
C PHE A 23 9.42 6.15 3.05
N ARG A 24 10.72 6.30 2.82
CA ARG A 24 11.74 5.88 3.77
C ARG A 24 11.54 6.50 5.15
N ASP A 25 11.34 7.82 5.21
CA ASP A 25 11.16 8.55 6.46
C ASP A 25 9.89 8.09 7.21
N ILE A 26 8.82 7.75 6.49
CA ILE A 26 7.60 7.14 7.05
C ILE A 26 7.89 5.75 7.63
N ILE A 27 8.62 4.91 6.91
CA ILE A 27 8.96 3.56 7.38
C ILE A 27 9.82 3.62 8.65
N GLU A 28 10.78 4.53 8.70
CA GLU A 28 11.63 4.72 9.89
C GLU A 28 10.82 5.24 11.07
N ASN A 29 10.02 6.26 10.85
CA ASN A 29 9.32 7.02 11.89
C ASN A 29 7.84 7.24 11.54
N PRO A 30 7.00 6.19 11.56
CA PRO A 30 5.57 6.35 11.34
C PRO A 30 4.95 7.19 12.46
N TRP A 31 3.96 8.01 12.12
CA TRP A 31 3.29 8.90 13.07
C TRP A 31 1.83 8.55 13.30
N GLY A 32 1.28 9.02 14.42
CA GLY A 32 -0.16 8.99 14.66
C GLY A 32 -0.90 9.95 13.73
N PHE A 33 -2.00 9.53 13.12
CA PHE A 33 -2.88 10.44 12.41
C PHE A 33 -4.05 10.91 13.30
N ASN A 34 -4.55 12.12 13.01
CA ASN A 34 -5.49 12.79 13.91
C ASN A 34 -6.90 12.18 13.87
N HIS A 35 -7.30 11.60 12.75
CA HIS A 35 -8.59 10.95 12.58
C HIS A 35 -8.53 9.87 11.50
N SER A 36 -9.50 9.00 11.54
CA SER A 36 -9.72 7.91 10.60
C SER A 36 -11.10 8.06 9.99
N SER A 37 -11.30 9.08 9.19
CA SER A 37 -12.49 9.12 8.35
C SER A 37 -12.33 8.13 7.22
N PRO A 38 -13.40 7.42 6.83
CA PRO A 38 -13.41 6.70 5.57
C PRO A 38 -12.95 7.64 4.45
N GLY A 39 -12.17 7.15 3.50
CA GLY A 39 -11.89 7.90 2.28
C GLY A 39 -13.21 8.38 1.65
N ALA A 40 -13.23 9.57 1.12
CA ALA A 40 -14.43 10.04 0.43
C ALA A 40 -14.61 9.24 -0.87
N TYR A 41 -15.35 8.15 -0.78
CA TYR A 41 -15.81 7.45 -1.95
C TYR A 41 -16.85 8.29 -2.65
N ASN A 42 -16.49 8.83 -3.80
CA ASN A 42 -17.43 9.57 -4.65
C ASN A 42 -17.72 8.74 -5.91
N GLU A 43 -18.84 8.02 -5.90
CA GLU A 43 -19.30 7.24 -7.06
C GLU A 43 -19.46 8.09 -8.32
N ALA A 44 -19.84 9.36 -8.15
CA ALA A 44 -20.22 10.24 -9.24
C ALA A 44 -19.03 10.84 -10.02
N SER A 45 -17.80 10.73 -9.54
CA SER A 45 -16.68 11.26 -10.30
C SER A 45 -16.24 10.26 -11.37
N ASP A 46 -16.81 10.44 -12.56
CA ASP A 46 -16.29 9.89 -13.82
C ASP A 46 -14.91 10.52 -14.08
N THR A 47 -13.91 10.01 -13.37
CA THR A 47 -12.56 10.50 -13.54
C THR A 47 -11.97 9.83 -14.77
N ASN A 48 -11.46 10.62 -15.71
CA ASN A 48 -10.63 10.15 -16.83
C ASN A 48 -9.30 9.52 -16.38
N ASN A 49 -9.08 9.38 -15.07
CA ASN A 49 -7.92 8.72 -14.51
C ASN A 49 -8.13 7.19 -14.54
N GLY A 50 -7.40 6.52 -15.41
CA GLY A 50 -7.50 5.06 -15.60
C GLY A 50 -7.26 4.26 -14.31
N GLU A 51 -6.36 4.72 -13.42
CA GLU A 51 -6.05 4.06 -12.14
C GLU A 51 -7.24 4.13 -11.17
N THR A 52 -7.84 5.31 -10.99
CA THR A 52 -9.01 5.46 -10.11
C THR A 52 -10.22 4.68 -10.64
N ARG A 53 -10.45 4.68 -11.95
CA ARG A 53 -11.53 3.89 -12.56
C ARG A 53 -11.30 2.39 -12.34
N TRP A 54 -10.08 1.92 -12.51
CA TRP A 54 -9.72 0.53 -12.27
C TRP A 54 -9.87 0.15 -10.79
N GLN A 55 -9.41 0.98 -9.87
CA GLN A 55 -9.58 0.80 -8.42
C GLN A 55 -11.04 0.60 -8.04
N ARG A 56 -11.95 1.45 -8.54
CA ARG A 56 -13.39 1.35 -8.29
C ARG A 56 -13.99 0.09 -8.89
N LYS A 57 -13.58 -0.27 -10.10
CA LYS A 57 -13.99 -1.52 -10.73
C LYS A 57 -13.64 -2.72 -9.87
N LEU A 58 -12.39 -2.82 -9.41
CA LEU A 58 -11.94 -3.90 -8.52
C LEU A 58 -12.76 -3.95 -7.23
N TYR A 59 -12.98 -2.80 -6.61
CA TYR A 59 -13.75 -2.70 -5.38
C TYR A 59 -15.19 -3.21 -5.53
N HIS A 60 -15.81 -3.03 -6.67
CA HIS A 60 -17.18 -3.49 -6.94
C HIS A 60 -17.26 -4.94 -7.42
N GLU A 61 -16.27 -5.39 -8.17
CA GLU A 61 -16.33 -6.72 -8.81
C GLU A 61 -15.69 -7.82 -7.96
N GLU A 62 -14.75 -7.50 -7.08
CA GLU A 62 -14.04 -8.48 -6.26
C GLU A 62 -14.50 -8.40 -4.80
N ALA A 63 -15.12 -9.46 -4.31
CA ALA A 63 -15.73 -9.52 -2.98
C ALA A 63 -14.72 -9.46 -1.82
N CYS A 64 -13.42 -9.54 -2.09
CA CYS A 64 -12.37 -9.48 -1.06
C CYS A 64 -12.11 -8.05 -0.55
N TRP A 65 -12.52 -7.02 -1.29
CA TRP A 65 -12.25 -5.62 -0.92
C TRP A 65 -13.32 -5.07 0.03
N CYS A 66 -12.88 -4.48 1.13
CA CYS A 66 -13.76 -3.90 2.14
C CYS A 66 -13.58 -2.40 2.31
N ASP A 67 -12.54 -1.80 1.71
CA ASP A 67 -12.28 -0.36 1.77
C ASP A 67 -11.42 0.12 0.60
N LEU A 68 -11.52 1.43 0.27
CA LEU A 68 -10.71 2.08 -0.76
C LEU A 68 -10.34 3.50 -0.34
N GLU A 69 -9.25 4.01 -0.94
CA GLU A 69 -8.73 5.36 -0.71
C GLU A 69 -8.58 5.73 0.79
N LEU A 70 -8.17 4.76 1.62
CA LEU A 70 -7.98 5.01 3.05
C LEU A 70 -6.95 6.14 3.28
N PRO A 71 -7.34 7.27 3.86
CA PRO A 71 -6.42 8.37 4.13
C PRO A 71 -5.52 8.03 5.33
N ILE A 72 -4.23 7.99 5.13
CA ILE A 72 -3.23 7.68 6.17
C ILE A 72 -2.25 8.82 6.44
N GLY A 73 -2.40 9.95 5.75
CA GLY A 73 -1.47 11.07 5.81
C GLY A 73 -2.02 12.33 6.48
N GLN A 74 -3.18 12.27 7.13
CA GLN A 74 -3.81 13.44 7.70
C GLN A 74 -3.17 13.87 9.03
N GLY A 75 -2.84 15.15 9.14
CA GLY A 75 -2.26 15.73 10.34
C GLY A 75 -1.33 16.90 10.05
N LYS A 76 -0.56 17.35 11.08
CA LYS A 76 0.37 18.47 10.94
C LYS A 76 1.40 18.30 9.80
N ARG A 77 1.69 17.06 9.41
CA ARG A 77 2.62 16.73 8.32
C ARG A 77 1.96 16.66 6.94
N GLU A 78 0.62 16.75 6.85
CA GLU A 78 -0.08 16.73 5.56
C GLU A 78 0.37 17.86 4.62
N LYS A 79 0.61 19.06 5.16
CA LYS A 79 1.15 20.19 4.39
C LYS A 79 2.53 19.88 3.78
N GLN A 80 3.32 19.06 4.46
CA GLN A 80 4.68 18.69 4.02
C GLN A 80 4.66 17.50 3.05
N TRP A 81 3.75 16.53 3.26
CA TRP A 81 3.82 15.23 2.61
C TRP A 81 2.70 14.99 1.59
N GLY A 82 1.69 15.86 1.54
CA GLY A 82 0.48 15.69 0.73
C GLY A 82 -0.44 14.60 1.25
N SER A 83 -1.57 14.44 0.62
CA SER A 83 -2.52 13.37 0.92
C SER A 83 -1.91 12.02 0.55
N LEU A 84 -1.76 11.13 1.54
CA LEU A 84 -1.39 9.73 1.34
C LEU A 84 -2.65 8.89 1.51
N ARG A 85 -2.93 8.03 0.55
CA ARG A 85 -4.08 7.14 0.57
C ARG A 85 -3.65 5.73 0.18
N VAL A 86 -4.17 4.75 0.87
CA VAL A 86 -4.05 3.34 0.47
C VAL A 86 -5.12 3.07 -0.57
N ASP A 87 -4.76 2.47 -1.70
CA ASP A 87 -5.70 2.28 -2.78
C ASP A 87 -6.83 1.33 -2.41
N LEU A 88 -6.50 0.12 -1.94
CA LEU A 88 -7.50 -0.87 -1.54
C LEU A 88 -7.09 -1.59 -0.25
N ILE A 89 -8.08 -1.87 0.58
CA ILE A 89 -7.97 -2.70 1.77
C ILE A 89 -8.96 -3.85 1.66
N GLY A 90 -8.54 -5.04 2.02
CA GLY A 90 -9.38 -6.21 1.89
C GLY A 90 -8.98 -7.39 2.77
N MET A 91 -9.60 -8.54 2.48
CA MET A 91 -9.36 -9.81 3.15
C MET A 91 -9.26 -10.93 2.11
N ASN A 92 -8.27 -11.80 2.27
CA ASN A 92 -8.20 -13.05 1.53
C ASN A 92 -7.89 -14.19 2.50
N ASN A 93 -8.79 -15.19 2.58
CA ASN A 93 -8.64 -16.35 3.47
C ASN A 93 -8.25 -15.97 4.91
N ALA A 94 -8.98 -15.02 5.50
CA ALA A 94 -8.74 -14.46 6.83
C ALA A 94 -7.42 -13.69 7.00
N ARG A 95 -6.69 -13.37 5.91
CA ARG A 95 -5.52 -12.49 5.93
C ARG A 95 -5.92 -11.09 5.46
N PRO A 96 -5.66 -10.03 6.25
CA PRO A 96 -5.84 -8.67 5.79
C PRO A 96 -4.91 -8.33 4.62
N ILE A 97 -5.44 -7.63 3.61
CA ILE A 97 -4.69 -7.17 2.45
C ILE A 97 -4.56 -5.65 2.49
N ILE A 98 -3.34 -5.16 2.27
CA ILE A 98 -3.06 -3.76 1.93
C ILE A 98 -2.58 -3.76 0.48
N CYS A 99 -3.31 -3.08 -0.40
CA CYS A 99 -3.01 -3.09 -1.83
C CYS A 99 -2.66 -1.69 -2.35
N GLU A 100 -1.62 -1.62 -3.14
CA GLU A 100 -1.22 -0.49 -3.97
C GLU A 100 -1.43 -0.86 -5.44
N LEU A 101 -2.05 0.04 -6.20
CA LEU A 101 -2.36 -0.14 -7.63
C LEU A 101 -1.39 0.67 -8.49
N LYS A 102 -1.03 0.13 -9.66
CA LYS A 102 -0.25 0.83 -10.68
C LYS A 102 -0.78 0.53 -12.08
N HIS A 103 -1.46 1.50 -12.66
CA HIS A 103 -2.17 1.28 -13.92
C HIS A 103 -1.30 1.44 -15.17
N THR A 104 -0.21 2.22 -15.13
CA THR A 104 0.61 2.49 -16.32
C THR A 104 2.10 2.48 -16.02
N GLN A 105 2.93 2.32 -17.06
CA GLN A 105 4.39 2.46 -16.94
C GLN A 105 4.82 3.82 -16.36
N LYS A 106 4.02 4.88 -16.56
CA LYS A 106 4.28 6.22 -16.04
C LYS A 106 4.02 6.35 -14.54
N ALA A 107 3.35 5.37 -13.92
CA ALA A 107 3.04 5.35 -12.49
C ALA A 107 4.27 5.13 -11.58
N GLY A 108 5.48 5.22 -12.12
CA GLY A 108 6.73 5.07 -11.38
C GLY A 108 7.38 3.70 -11.59
N GLN A 109 8.36 3.40 -10.76
CA GLN A 109 9.07 2.12 -10.82
C GLN A 109 8.62 1.17 -9.70
N PRO A 110 8.75 -0.16 -9.87
CA PRO A 110 8.40 -1.13 -8.83
C PRO A 110 9.05 -0.87 -7.47
N PHE A 111 10.29 -0.39 -7.45
CA PHE A 111 10.96 0.04 -6.22
C PHE A 111 10.19 1.13 -5.46
N ASP A 112 9.69 2.12 -6.19
CA ASP A 112 8.97 3.26 -5.60
C ASP A 112 7.63 2.80 -5.01
N ALA A 113 6.90 1.92 -5.71
CA ALA A 113 5.63 1.37 -5.27
C ALA A 113 5.78 0.42 -4.07
N ILE A 114 6.83 -0.40 -4.02
CA ILE A 114 7.12 -1.26 -2.86
C ILE A 114 7.44 -0.43 -1.62
N LEU A 115 8.21 0.66 -1.75
CA LEU A 115 8.46 1.56 -0.62
C LEU A 115 7.18 2.25 -0.15
N GLN A 116 6.31 2.67 -1.08
CA GLN A 116 5.01 3.24 -0.78
C GLN A 116 4.14 2.26 0.01
N LEU A 117 4.01 1.04 -0.46
CA LEU A 117 3.25 -0.03 0.18
C LEU A 117 3.76 -0.34 1.60
N LEU A 118 5.08 -0.42 1.80
CA LEU A 118 5.69 -0.61 3.11
C LEU A 118 5.48 0.58 4.04
N ALA A 119 5.50 1.80 3.52
CA ALA A 119 5.19 3.00 4.29
C ALA A 119 3.73 2.99 4.77
N TYR A 120 2.80 2.60 3.91
CA TYR A 120 1.39 2.43 4.24
C TYR A 120 1.19 1.39 5.34
N TYR A 121 1.82 0.24 5.21
CA TYR A 121 1.81 -0.78 6.25
C TYR A 121 2.31 -0.25 7.60
N CYS A 122 3.44 0.45 7.62
CA CYS A 122 3.97 1.04 8.84
C CYS A 122 3.02 2.05 9.48
N MET A 123 2.36 2.88 8.67
CA MET A 123 1.37 3.85 9.15
C MET A 123 0.13 3.18 9.72
N ILE A 124 -0.39 2.14 9.06
CA ILE A 124 -1.54 1.38 9.54
C ILE A 124 -1.20 0.69 10.86
N VAL A 125 -0.07 -0.01 10.94
CA VAL A 125 0.37 -0.67 12.18
C VAL A 125 0.49 0.31 13.34
N GLN A 126 1.07 1.49 13.11
CA GLN A 126 1.20 2.53 14.13
C GLN A 126 -0.14 3.04 14.66
N ASN A 127 -1.20 2.95 13.85
CA ASN A 127 -2.50 3.52 14.15
C ASN A 127 -3.62 2.45 14.26
N ALA A 128 -3.28 1.17 14.30
CA ALA A 128 -4.24 0.08 14.19
C ALA A 128 -5.33 0.12 15.28
N GLU A 129 -4.97 0.35 16.54
CA GLU A 129 -5.93 0.46 17.64
C GLU A 129 -6.87 1.67 17.48
N LYS A 130 -6.36 2.78 16.95
CA LYS A 130 -7.18 3.96 16.65
C LYS A 130 -8.13 3.67 15.52
N LEU A 131 -7.67 3.03 14.45
CA LEU A 131 -8.51 2.61 13.34
C LEU A 131 -9.61 1.66 13.80
N ASP A 132 -9.32 0.70 14.68
CA ASP A 132 -10.33 -0.21 15.25
C ASP A 132 -11.46 0.51 16.00
N ARG A 133 -11.15 1.66 16.62
CA ARG A 133 -12.15 2.45 17.38
C ARG A 133 -12.94 3.43 16.51
N GLU A 134 -12.30 4.00 15.50
CA GLU A 134 -12.82 5.20 14.84
C GLU A 134 -13.15 5.00 13.36
N HIS A 135 -12.56 3.98 12.72
CA HIS A 135 -12.76 3.74 11.30
C HIS A 135 -13.90 2.75 11.04
N ILE A 136 -14.83 3.16 10.20
CA ILE A 136 -15.90 2.31 9.70
C ILE A 136 -15.58 1.97 8.24
N HIS A 137 -15.53 0.67 7.93
CA HIS A 137 -15.33 0.22 6.56
C HIS A 137 -16.47 0.64 5.64
N HIS A 138 -16.15 0.89 4.38
CA HIS A 138 -17.14 1.29 3.37
C HIS A 138 -18.11 0.16 2.98
N THR A 139 -17.70 -1.09 3.16
CA THR A 139 -18.50 -2.24 2.77
C THR A 139 -19.12 -2.97 3.92
N ASN A 140 -19.92 -3.96 3.51
CA ASN A 140 -20.68 -4.86 4.34
C ASN A 140 -19.86 -5.45 5.50
N VAL A 141 -20.45 -5.44 6.68
CA VAL A 141 -19.89 -5.94 7.96
C VAL A 141 -19.28 -7.35 7.84
N ALA A 142 -19.78 -8.18 6.94
CA ALA A 142 -19.28 -9.55 6.75
C ALA A 142 -17.82 -9.63 6.26
N GLN A 143 -17.30 -8.57 5.64
CA GLN A 143 -15.93 -8.52 5.12
C GLN A 143 -15.02 -7.58 5.94
N SER A 144 -15.57 -6.88 6.92
CA SER A 144 -14.78 -6.02 7.79
C SER A 144 -13.89 -6.86 8.71
N PHE A 145 -12.76 -6.30 9.06
CA PHE A 145 -11.80 -6.90 9.98
C PHE A 145 -11.34 -5.85 11.01
N LYS A 146 -10.68 -6.32 12.07
CA LYS A 146 -9.98 -5.43 12.98
C LYS A 146 -8.63 -5.03 12.40
N TRP A 147 -8.34 -3.74 12.39
CA TRP A 147 -7.06 -3.21 11.89
C TRP A 147 -5.85 -3.76 12.65
N THR A 148 -6.03 -4.08 13.93
CA THR A 148 -5.00 -4.78 14.73
C THR A 148 -4.63 -6.15 14.17
N GLN A 149 -5.48 -6.80 13.39
CA GLN A 149 -5.16 -8.06 12.69
C GLN A 149 -4.10 -7.86 11.61
N ILE A 150 -4.00 -6.67 11.02
CA ILE A 150 -2.95 -6.34 10.03
C ILE A 150 -1.54 -6.44 10.63
N THR A 151 -1.41 -6.30 11.95
CA THR A 151 -0.11 -6.45 12.62
C THR A 151 0.40 -7.89 12.63
N ASN A 152 -0.50 -8.87 12.43
CA ASN A 152 -0.27 -10.29 12.66
C ASN A 152 -0.30 -11.13 11.39
N ASN A 153 0.37 -10.91 10.37
CA ASN A 153 0.37 -11.67 9.11
C ASN A 153 -0.42 -11.00 7.97
N PRO A 154 -0.14 -9.74 7.66
CA PRO A 154 -0.77 -9.07 6.52
C PRO A 154 -0.27 -9.65 5.22
N LEU A 155 -1.07 -9.46 4.18
CA LEU A 155 -0.64 -9.62 2.80
C LEU A 155 -0.47 -8.22 2.19
N LEU A 156 0.74 -7.83 1.90
CA LEU A 156 1.02 -6.61 1.15
C LEU A 156 0.97 -6.93 -0.35
N MET A 157 0.16 -6.21 -1.09
CA MET A 157 -0.06 -6.49 -2.50
C MET A 157 0.31 -5.28 -3.35
N LEU A 158 1.16 -5.50 -4.33
CA LEU A 158 1.36 -4.56 -5.43
C LEU A 158 0.70 -5.17 -6.67
N ARG A 159 -0.45 -4.60 -7.05
CA ARG A 159 -1.20 -5.03 -8.23
C ARG A 159 -1.02 -4.02 -9.35
N ALA A 160 -0.57 -4.46 -10.50
CA ALA A 160 -0.25 -3.56 -11.56
C ALA A 160 -0.66 -4.08 -12.94
N ASN A 161 -0.89 -3.15 -13.86
CA ASN A 161 -1.11 -3.47 -15.26
C ASN A 161 0.12 -4.17 -15.85
N HIS A 162 -0.11 -5.04 -16.82
CA HIS A 162 0.93 -5.77 -17.55
C HIS A 162 2.11 -4.87 -17.98
N THR A 163 1.83 -3.71 -18.56
CA THR A 163 2.88 -2.79 -19.03
C THR A 163 3.76 -2.22 -17.91
N TYR A 164 3.26 -2.17 -16.69
CA TYR A 164 4.04 -1.77 -15.53
C TYR A 164 5.12 -2.80 -15.19
N TRP A 165 4.79 -4.09 -15.30
CA TRP A 165 5.70 -5.18 -14.99
C TRP A 165 6.85 -5.34 -15.98
N GLU A 166 6.75 -4.82 -17.21
CA GLU A 166 7.87 -4.78 -18.15
C GLU A 166 9.11 -4.08 -17.55
N ASN A 167 8.90 -3.16 -16.61
CA ASN A 167 10.00 -2.51 -15.90
C ASN A 167 10.63 -3.39 -14.82
N TRP A 168 9.93 -4.41 -14.32
CA TRP A 168 10.42 -5.29 -13.26
C TRP A 168 11.61 -6.12 -13.69
N GLU A 169 11.63 -6.57 -14.94
CA GLU A 169 12.68 -7.43 -15.49
C GLU A 169 13.98 -6.67 -15.81
N LYS A 170 13.94 -5.35 -15.88
CA LYS A 170 15.12 -4.54 -16.15
C LYS A 170 16.13 -4.62 -15.01
N SER A 171 17.40 -4.90 -15.32
CA SER A 171 18.50 -5.00 -14.34
C SER A 171 19.00 -3.62 -13.88
N THR A 172 18.12 -2.76 -13.41
CA THR A 172 18.48 -1.48 -12.81
C THR A 172 18.83 -1.65 -11.32
N LYS A 173 19.64 -0.74 -10.75
CA LYS A 173 19.94 -0.74 -9.31
C LYS A 173 18.67 -0.71 -8.47
N LYS A 174 17.65 0.05 -8.90
CA LYS A 174 16.35 0.14 -8.21
C LYS A 174 15.59 -1.18 -8.24
N ASN A 175 15.50 -1.85 -9.38
CA ASN A 175 14.78 -3.11 -9.50
C ASN A 175 15.51 -4.24 -8.74
N MET A 176 16.84 -4.24 -8.75
CA MET A 176 17.61 -5.17 -7.92
C MET A 176 17.33 -4.95 -6.43
N ALA A 177 17.31 -3.70 -5.97
CA ALA A 177 16.95 -3.35 -4.60
C ALA A 177 15.51 -3.75 -4.26
N ALA A 178 14.56 -3.52 -5.18
CA ALA A 178 13.16 -3.94 -5.01
C ALA A 178 13.04 -5.45 -4.78
N ARG A 179 13.71 -6.27 -5.61
CA ARG A 179 13.74 -7.73 -5.44
C ARG A 179 14.36 -8.16 -4.11
N GLN A 180 15.45 -7.51 -3.70
CA GLN A 180 16.06 -7.76 -2.38
C GLN A 180 15.14 -7.41 -1.23
N ILE A 181 14.36 -6.32 -1.35
CA ILE A 181 13.37 -5.91 -0.33
C ILE A 181 12.26 -6.95 -0.23
N VAL A 182 11.70 -7.39 -1.36
CA VAL A 182 10.65 -8.43 -1.38
C VAL A 182 11.14 -9.71 -0.71
N GLN A 183 12.34 -10.17 -1.06
CA GLN A 183 12.94 -11.36 -0.45
C GLN A 183 13.19 -11.18 1.05
N LEU A 184 13.77 -10.04 1.46
CA LEU A 184 13.98 -9.74 2.89
C LEU A 184 12.67 -9.74 3.68
N CYS A 185 11.61 -9.14 3.14
CA CYS A 185 10.31 -9.11 3.79
C CYS A 185 9.75 -10.52 3.94
N LYS A 186 9.81 -11.34 2.90
CA LYS A 186 9.40 -12.74 2.92
C LYS A 186 10.17 -13.55 3.96
N ASP A 187 11.48 -13.42 4.03
CA ASP A 187 12.35 -14.11 5.00
C ASP A 187 12.03 -13.72 6.46
N LYS A 188 11.38 -12.58 6.65
CA LYS A 188 10.96 -12.07 7.96
C LYS A 188 9.45 -12.19 8.21
N GLY A 189 8.74 -13.00 7.41
CA GLY A 189 7.32 -13.28 7.58
C GLY A 189 6.38 -12.14 7.16
N LEU A 190 6.86 -11.21 6.33
CA LEU A 190 6.04 -10.14 5.75
C LEU A 190 5.91 -10.38 4.23
N ASP A 191 4.82 -10.99 3.81
CA ASP A 191 4.60 -11.32 2.41
C ASP A 191 4.27 -10.08 1.57
N ILE A 192 5.02 -9.90 0.48
CA ILE A 192 4.72 -8.94 -0.58
C ILE A 192 4.37 -9.73 -1.84
N LEU A 193 3.11 -9.66 -2.24
CA LEU A 193 2.59 -10.31 -3.44
C LEU A 193 2.62 -9.32 -4.62
N LEU A 194 3.25 -9.74 -5.70
CA LEU A 194 3.32 -8.98 -6.96
C LEU A 194 2.38 -9.66 -7.96
N VAL A 195 1.32 -8.96 -8.38
CA VAL A 195 0.29 -9.54 -9.23
C VAL A 195 -0.03 -8.63 -10.42
N ASP A 196 -0.45 -9.24 -11.51
CA ASP A 196 -0.96 -8.49 -12.66
C ASP A 196 -2.46 -8.17 -12.51
N GLU A 197 -2.97 -7.38 -13.46
CA GLU A 197 -4.36 -6.93 -13.48
C GLU A 197 -5.38 -8.06 -13.66
N TYR A 198 -4.97 -9.21 -14.19
CA TYR A 198 -5.86 -10.35 -14.48
C TYR A 198 -5.92 -11.38 -13.35
N THR A 199 -5.10 -11.21 -12.31
CA THR A 199 -5.11 -12.13 -11.18
C THR A 199 -6.40 -11.96 -10.38
N LEU A 200 -7.20 -13.02 -10.31
CA LEU A 200 -8.38 -13.09 -9.44
C LEU A 200 -7.95 -13.44 -8.02
N LEU A 201 -8.58 -12.81 -7.02
CA LEU A 201 -8.31 -13.00 -5.59
C LEU A 201 -9.41 -13.80 -4.91
#